data_c1c997b97f24a32245112f884ba83ef1
#
_entry.id   c1c997b97f24a32245112f884ba83ef1
#
_cell.length_a   1.000
_cell.length_b   1.000
_cell.length_c   1.000
_cell.angle_alpha   90.00
_cell.angle_beta   90.00
_cell.angle_gamma   90.00
#
_symmetry.space_group_name_H-M   'P 1'
#
loop_
_entity.id
_entity.type
_entity.pdbx_description
1 polymer ?
#
loop_
_entity_poly.entity_id
_entity_poly.type
_entity_poly.pdbx_seq_one_letter_code
_entity_poly.pdbx_strand_id
1 'polypeptide(L)' 'MGGAPVFPGTRVPIQTLLDYLEAGESIDDFLAGFPTVTRMQVISFLEEAKDRVVEASS' A
#
# COMPACT_ATOMS: atom_id res chain seq x y z
N MET A 1 -8.60 3.85 19.80
CA MET A 1 -8.27 3.25 18.98
C MET A 1 -7.52 3.77 17.96
N GLY A 2 -6.51 3.65 17.60
CA GLY A 2 -5.64 4.21 16.67
C GLY A 2 -6.33 4.40 15.34
N GLY A 3 -5.89 5.26 14.53
CA GLY A 3 -6.44 5.43 13.20
C GLY A 3 -5.98 4.34 12.27
N ALA A 4 -6.35 4.46 11.01
CA ALA A 4 -5.91 3.52 10.00
C ALA A 4 -4.40 3.62 9.82
N PRO A 5 -3.72 2.51 9.51
CA PRO A 5 -2.28 2.56 9.24
C PRO A 5 -1.98 3.40 8.01
N VAL A 6 -0.90 4.15 8.07
CA VAL A 6 -0.47 5.00 6.97
C VAL A 6 0.95 4.64 6.57
N PHE A 7 1.35 5.05 5.37
CA PHE A 7 2.74 4.87 4.94
C PHE A 7 3.65 5.75 5.81
N PRO A 8 4.80 5.24 6.25
CA PRO A 8 5.70 6.00 7.13
C PRO A 8 6.06 7.36 6.55
N GLY A 9 6.03 8.39 7.39
CA GLY A 9 6.37 9.74 6.97
C GLY A 9 5.30 10.42 6.14
N THR A 10 4.13 9.81 6.00
CA THR A 10 3.04 10.39 5.21
C THR A 10 1.75 10.31 6.00
N ARG A 11 0.70 10.93 5.45
CA ARG A 11 -0.63 10.80 6.01
C ARG A 11 -1.52 9.97 5.09
N VAL A 12 -0.92 9.24 4.15
CA VAL A 12 -1.67 8.46 3.16
C VAL A 12 -1.99 7.10 3.76
N PRO A 13 -3.27 6.76 3.91
CA PRO A 13 -3.65 5.46 4.45
C PRO A 13 -3.27 4.34 3.49
N ILE A 14 -2.81 3.22 4.04
CA ILE A 14 -2.50 2.04 3.23
C ILE A 14 -3.74 1.55 2.52
N GLN A 15 -4.90 1.71 3.14
CA GLN A 15 -6.17 1.32 2.53
C GLN A 15 -6.39 2.02 1.19
N THR A 16 -5.90 3.26 1.04
CA THR A 16 -6.04 3.99 -0.21
C THR A 16 -5.34 3.27 -1.36
N LEU A 17 -4.16 2.70 -1.10
CA LEU A 17 -3.47 1.91 -2.11
C LEU A 17 -4.29 0.69 -2.51
N LEU A 18 -4.86 0.00 -1.52
CA LEU A 18 -5.65 -1.20 -1.80
C LEU A 18 -6.89 -0.85 -2.61
N ASP A 19 -7.52 0.28 -2.31
CA ASP A 19 -8.69 0.74 -3.05
C ASP A 19 -8.32 1.03 -4.52
N TYR A 20 -7.16 1.62 -4.76
CA TYR A 20 -6.70 1.88 -6.12
C TYR A 20 -6.52 0.57 -6.88
N LEU A 21 -5.89 -0.41 -6.24
CA LEU A 21 -5.64 -1.69 -6.89
C LEU A 21 -6.94 -2.44 -7.17
N GLU A 22 -7.90 -2.35 -6.25
CA GLU A 22 -9.21 -2.98 -6.46
C GLU A 22 -9.96 -2.34 -7.62
N ALA A 23 -9.74 -1.06 -7.84
CA ALA A 23 -10.38 -0.34 -8.94
C ALA A 23 -9.68 -0.57 -10.28
N GLY A 24 -8.61 -1.36 -10.29
CA GLY A 24 -7.88 -1.63 -11.52
C GLY A 24 -6.83 -0.59 -11.86
N GLU A 25 -6.54 0.32 -10.94
CA GLU A 25 -5.52 1.34 -11.17
C GLU A 25 -4.13 0.74 -10.94
N SER A 26 -3.12 1.35 -11.54
CA SER A 26 -1.76 0.87 -11.38
C SER A 26 -1.08 1.54 -10.19
N ILE A 27 0.06 0.96 -9.78
CA ILE A 27 0.88 1.56 -8.72
C ILE A 27 1.36 2.95 -9.18
N ASP A 28 1.69 3.11 -10.45
CA ASP A 28 2.12 4.39 -10.98
C ASP A 28 1.01 5.44 -10.85
N ASP A 29 -0.24 5.05 -11.10
CA ASP A 29 -1.37 5.95 -10.92
C ASP A 29 -1.49 6.38 -9.46
N PHE A 30 -1.34 5.43 -8.55
CA PHE A 30 -1.40 5.74 -7.13
C PHE A 30 -0.29 6.72 -6.75
N LEU A 31 0.94 6.46 -7.19
CA LEU A 31 2.08 7.32 -6.84
C LEU A 31 1.95 8.71 -7.44
N ALA A 32 1.32 8.82 -8.60
CA ALA A 32 1.08 10.13 -9.20
C ALA A 32 0.11 10.96 -8.36
N GLY A 33 -0.85 10.31 -7.73
CA GLY A 33 -1.82 10.99 -6.87
C GLY A 33 -1.30 11.28 -5.47
N PHE A 34 -0.29 10.54 -5.03
CA PHE A 34 0.24 10.68 -3.67
C PHE A 34 1.77 10.76 -3.71
N PRO A 35 2.31 11.89 -4.14
CA PRO A 35 3.76 12.01 -4.35
C PRO A 35 4.60 11.90 -3.08
N THR A 36 4.00 11.97 -1.90
CA THR A 36 4.75 11.80 -0.65
C THR A 36 5.06 10.32 -0.38
N VAL A 37 4.38 9.40 -1.07
CA VAL A 37 4.65 7.98 -0.94
C VAL A 37 5.64 7.60 -2.03
N THR A 38 6.66 6.81 -1.69
CA THR A 38 7.66 6.37 -2.67
C THR A 38 7.28 4.99 -3.21
N ARG A 39 7.81 4.69 -4.37
CA ARG A 39 7.61 3.36 -4.97
C ARG A 39 8.16 2.28 -4.04
N MET A 40 9.30 2.56 -3.39
CA MET A 40 9.90 1.60 -2.49
C MET A 40 8.98 1.25 -1.33
N GLN A 41 8.27 2.25 -0.79
CA GLN A 41 7.32 2.02 0.29
C GLN A 41 6.18 1.11 -0.16
N VAL A 42 5.67 1.34 -1.36
CA VAL A 42 4.58 0.52 -1.90
C VAL A 42 5.07 -0.91 -2.11
N ILE A 43 6.23 -1.07 -2.72
CA ILE A 43 6.77 -2.39 -3.00
C ILE A 43 7.05 -3.14 -1.69
N SER A 44 7.63 -2.47 -0.69
CA SER A 44 7.91 -3.09 0.60
C SER A 44 6.64 -3.57 1.27
N PHE A 45 5.58 -2.76 1.21
CA PHE A 45 4.30 -3.16 1.79
C PHE A 45 3.73 -4.37 1.08
N LEU A 46 3.78 -4.39 -0.25
CA LEU A 46 3.22 -5.49 -1.01
C LEU A 46 3.99 -6.78 -0.78
N GLU A 47 5.31 -6.70 -0.64
CA GLU A 47 6.12 -7.87 -0.35
C GLU A 47 5.78 -8.45 1.01
N GLU A 48 5.60 -7.59 2.01
CA GLU A 48 5.23 -8.05 3.33
C GLU A 48 3.86 -8.68 3.32
N ALA A 49 2.91 -8.08 2.65
CA ALA A 49 1.55 -8.62 2.57
C ALA A 49 1.54 -9.96 1.83
N LYS A 50 2.34 -10.08 0.77
CA LYS A 50 2.45 -11.32 0.03
C LYS A 50 3.00 -12.44 0.91
N ASP A 51 4.04 -12.16 1.69
CA ASP A 51 4.62 -13.16 2.57
C ASP A 51 3.61 -13.67 3.59
N ARG A 52 2.81 -12.78 4.15
CA ARG A 52 1.81 -13.17 5.12
C ARG A 52 0.72 -14.04 4.51
N VAL A 53 0.30 -13.70 3.29
CA VAL A 53 -0.72 -14.49 2.59
C VAL A 53 -0.18 -15.88 2.26
N VAL A 54 1.06 -15.96 1.80
CA VAL A 54 1.68 -17.24 1.47
C VAL A 54 1.81 -18.11 2.73
N GLU A 55 2.23 -17.53 3.85
CA GLU A 55 2.33 -18.27 5.10
C GLU A 55 0.97 -18.79 5.56
N ALA A 56 -0.05 -17.97 5.44
CA ALA A 56 -1.38 -18.37 5.86
C ALA A 56 -1.95 -19.47 4.98
N SER A 57 -1.49 -19.54 3.73
CA SER A 57 -1.98 -20.55 2.78
C SER A 57 -1.23 -21.87 2.87
N SER A 58 -0.08 -21.92 3.52
CA SER A 58 0.76 -23.13 3.53
C SER A 58 0.25 -24.20 4.48
#